data_15695fd967ddc13a267699f4cd25dcfc
#
_entry.id   15695fd967ddc13a267699f4cd25dcfc
#
_cell.length_a   1.000
_cell.length_b   1.000
_cell.length_c   1.000
_cell.angle_alpha   90.00
_cell.angle_beta   90.00
_cell.angle_gamma   90.00
#
_symmetry.space_group_name_H-M   'P 1'
#
loop_
_entity.id
_entity.type
_entity.pdbx_description
1 polymer ?
#
loop_
_entity_poly.entity_id
_entity_poly.type
_entity_poly.pdbx_seq_one_letter_code
_entity_poly.pdbx_strand_id
1 'polypeptide(L)'
;MMPTLAPPSVLSAPQRRCQILLTLFQPGLTATTATFSELNGVDDDIASLDISETGQEILRYHQLTLTAGYDGSYRVEGTVLNQRLCLFHWLRRGFRLCPSFITSHFTPALKSELKRRGIARNFYDDTNLQA
;
A
#
# COMPACT_ATOMS: atom_id res chain seq x y z
N MET A 1 9.22 28.62 -20.02
CA MET A 1 9.15 27.99 -19.61
C MET A 1 9.14 27.40 -18.96
N MET A 2 8.98 27.25 -18.82
CA MET A 2 9.00 26.63 -18.16
C MET A 2 8.86 25.85 -17.68
N PRO A 3 8.78 25.63 -17.64
CA PRO A 3 8.69 24.87 -17.26
C PRO A 3 8.51 24.13 -16.73
N THR A 4 8.51 23.73 -16.95
CA THR A 4 8.50 22.91 -16.64
C THR A 4 8.49 22.47 -15.73
N LEU A 5 8.57 22.83 -15.64
CA LEU A 5 8.51 22.34 -14.66
C LEU A 5 7.47 21.73 -14.26
N ALA A 6 7.10 20.96 -14.92
CA ALA A 6 6.09 20.04 -14.64
C ALA A 6 6.24 19.58 -13.23
N PRO A 7 5.29 19.80 -12.40
CA PRO A 7 5.36 19.20 -11.10
C PRO A 7 5.54 17.74 -11.34
N PRO A 8 6.54 17.21 -10.74
CA PRO A 8 6.79 15.81 -10.90
C PRO A 8 5.56 15.11 -10.42
N SER A 9 4.96 14.40 -11.28
CA SER A 9 4.07 13.37 -10.88
C SER A 9 2.97 13.80 -9.94
N VAL A 10 2.04 14.53 -10.48
CA VAL A 10 0.75 14.59 -9.84
C VAL A 10 0.13 13.22 -10.01
N LEU A 11 -0.01 12.49 -8.91
CA LEU A 11 -0.61 11.17 -8.95
C LEU A 11 -2.10 11.29 -9.23
N SER A 12 -2.61 10.41 -10.08
CA SER A 12 -4.05 10.31 -10.32
C SER A 12 -4.74 9.70 -9.09
N ALA A 13 -6.04 9.87 -8.99
CA ALA A 13 -6.79 9.28 -7.89
C ALA A 13 -6.63 7.75 -7.83
N PRO A 14 -6.71 7.01 -8.95
CA PRO A 14 -6.43 5.57 -8.89
C PRO A 14 -5.04 5.24 -8.38
N GLN A 15 -4.02 6.01 -8.77
CA GLN A 15 -2.66 5.80 -8.27
C GLN A 15 -2.59 6.04 -6.76
N ARG A 16 -3.20 7.12 -6.28
CA ARG A 16 -3.21 7.44 -4.86
C ARG A 16 -3.89 6.35 -4.05
N ARG A 17 -5.05 5.87 -4.50
CA ARG A 17 -5.77 4.82 -3.80
C ARG A 17 -5.00 3.51 -3.78
N CYS A 18 -4.32 3.19 -4.87
CA CYS A 18 -3.49 2.00 -4.94
C CYS A 18 -2.34 2.07 -3.94
N GLN A 19 -1.68 3.23 -3.86
CA GLN A 19 -0.58 3.41 -2.91
C GLN A 19 -1.07 3.35 -1.47
N ILE A 20 -2.26 3.88 -1.19
CA ILE A 20 -2.87 3.78 0.14
C ILE A 20 -3.06 2.32 0.52
N LEU A 21 -3.69 1.56 -0.35
CA LEU A 21 -4.03 0.18 -0.02
C LEU A 21 -2.78 -0.70 0.15
N LEU A 22 -1.82 -0.56 -0.74
CA LEU A 22 -0.57 -1.31 -0.62
C LEU A 22 0.18 -0.94 0.66
N THR A 23 0.14 0.32 1.06
CA THR A 23 0.74 0.75 2.31
C THR A 23 0.04 0.11 3.51
N LEU A 24 -1.28 0.01 3.47
CA LEU A 24 -2.05 -0.62 4.55
C LEU A 24 -1.71 -2.10 4.72
N PHE A 25 -1.26 -2.76 3.66
CA PHE A 25 -0.85 -4.15 3.74
C PHE A 25 0.60 -4.34 4.17
N GLN A 26 1.35 -3.27 4.37
CA GLN A 26 2.72 -3.39 4.88
C GLN A 26 2.68 -3.77 6.36
N PRO A 27 3.35 -4.86 6.74
CA PRO A 27 3.36 -5.26 8.14
C PRO A 27 4.15 -4.27 9.00
N GLY A 28 3.67 -4.06 10.22
CA GLY A 28 4.37 -3.23 11.19
C GLY A 28 4.26 -1.74 10.98
N LEU A 29 3.52 -1.30 9.98
CA LEU A 29 3.38 0.13 9.69
C LEU A 29 2.13 0.68 10.35
N THR A 30 2.28 1.82 11.03
CA THR A 30 1.15 2.58 11.55
C THR A 30 0.84 3.71 10.58
N ALA A 31 -0.28 3.62 9.88
CA ALA A 31 -0.63 4.58 8.84
C ALA A 31 -1.82 5.43 9.27
N THR A 32 -1.65 6.75 9.18
CA THR A 32 -2.68 7.72 9.51
C THR A 32 -3.00 8.56 8.26
N THR A 33 -3.99 9.45 8.38
CA THR A 33 -4.28 10.37 7.28
C THR A 33 -3.04 11.18 6.90
N ALA A 34 -2.27 11.62 7.88
CA ALA A 34 -1.04 12.38 7.61
C ALA A 34 -0.03 11.54 6.84
N THR A 35 0.07 10.25 7.14
CA THR A 35 0.94 9.34 6.40
C THR A 35 0.60 9.36 4.92
N PHE A 36 -0.68 9.25 4.58
CA PHE A 36 -1.10 9.20 3.19
C PHE A 36 -1.07 10.57 2.51
N SER A 37 -1.35 11.62 3.26
CA SER A 37 -1.19 12.99 2.77
C SER A 37 0.25 13.23 2.32
N GLU A 38 1.19 12.85 3.14
CA GLU A 38 2.62 12.99 2.83
C GLU A 38 3.05 12.07 1.69
N LEU A 39 2.62 10.81 1.75
CA LEU A 39 2.98 9.83 0.72
C LEU A 39 2.53 10.27 -0.67
N ASN A 40 1.31 10.78 -0.77
CA ASN A 40 0.70 11.09 -2.06
C ASN A 40 0.83 12.57 -2.46
N GLY A 41 1.42 13.39 -1.60
CA GLY A 41 1.62 14.80 -1.91
C GLY A 41 0.32 15.58 -2.04
N VAL A 42 -0.66 15.27 -1.20
CA VAL A 42 -1.98 15.94 -1.19
C VAL A 42 -2.27 16.44 0.21
N ASP A 43 -3.26 17.32 0.34
CA ASP A 43 -3.66 17.79 1.66
C ASP A 43 -4.51 16.73 2.39
N ASP A 44 -4.78 16.97 3.65
CA ASP A 44 -5.48 16.01 4.49
C ASP A 44 -6.91 15.75 4.02
N ASP A 45 -7.56 16.75 3.43
CA ASP A 45 -8.94 16.58 2.93
C ASP A 45 -8.97 15.60 1.78
N ILE A 46 -8.03 15.74 0.85
CA ILE A 46 -7.94 14.82 -0.29
C ILE A 46 -7.52 13.44 0.19
N ALA A 47 -6.57 13.38 1.12
CA ALA A 47 -6.15 12.09 1.67
C ALA A 47 -7.33 11.38 2.36
N SER A 48 -8.12 12.10 3.14
CA SER A 48 -9.29 11.53 3.81
C SER A 48 -10.31 11.00 2.82
N LEU A 49 -10.55 11.74 1.74
CA LEU A 49 -11.46 11.30 0.69
C LEU A 49 -10.93 10.03 0.01
N ASP A 50 -9.65 10.00 -0.33
CA ASP A 50 -9.03 8.85 -0.96
C ASP A 50 -9.10 7.61 -0.04
N ILE A 51 -8.88 7.79 1.26
CA ILE A 51 -8.98 6.70 2.22
C ILE A 51 -10.41 6.17 2.27
N SER A 52 -11.39 7.08 2.32
CA SER A 52 -12.80 6.69 2.34
C SER A 52 -13.18 5.91 1.09
N GLU A 53 -12.76 6.37 -0.07
CA GLU A 53 -13.06 5.68 -1.33
C GLU A 53 -12.37 4.33 -1.42
N THR A 54 -11.13 4.24 -0.92
CA THR A 54 -10.43 2.96 -0.84
C THR A 54 -11.18 1.98 0.06
N GLY A 55 -11.66 2.45 1.20
CA GLY A 55 -12.43 1.64 2.12
C GLY A 55 -13.73 1.13 1.49
N GLN A 56 -14.43 1.98 0.76
CA GLN A 56 -15.65 1.58 0.06
C GLN A 56 -15.36 0.52 -1.01
N GLU A 57 -14.28 0.68 -1.72
CA GLU A 57 -13.92 -0.26 -2.78
C GLU A 57 -13.56 -1.63 -2.22
N ILE A 58 -12.76 -1.70 -1.16
CA ILE A 58 -12.37 -3.00 -0.60
C ILE A 58 -13.55 -3.68 0.10
N LEU A 59 -14.48 -2.91 0.64
CA LEU A 59 -15.70 -3.49 1.20
C LEU A 59 -16.56 -4.11 0.10
N ARG A 60 -16.73 -3.38 -0.99
CA ARG A 60 -17.60 -3.79 -2.08
C ARG A 60 -17.06 -5.01 -2.83
N TYR A 61 -15.77 -5.01 -3.14
CA TYR A 61 -15.20 -6.02 -4.04
C TYR A 61 -14.43 -7.13 -3.33
N HIS A 62 -14.04 -6.91 -2.08
CA HIS A 62 -13.18 -7.86 -1.38
C HIS A 62 -13.72 -8.25 -0.01
N GLN A 63 -14.87 -7.70 0.39
CA GLN A 63 -15.49 -7.94 1.71
C GLN A 63 -14.52 -7.68 2.85
N LEU A 64 -13.73 -6.61 2.71
CA LEU A 64 -12.81 -6.16 3.75
C LEU A 64 -13.29 -4.82 4.29
N THR A 65 -13.01 -4.58 5.58
CA THR A 65 -13.40 -3.35 6.24
C THR A 65 -12.16 -2.54 6.58
N LEU A 66 -12.19 -1.26 6.23
CA LEU A 66 -11.14 -0.33 6.63
C LEU A 66 -11.59 0.33 7.93
N THR A 67 -10.81 0.16 8.99
CA THR A 67 -11.15 0.68 10.31
C THR A 67 -10.08 1.65 10.79
N ALA A 68 -10.49 2.58 11.66
CA ALA A 68 -9.60 3.54 12.28
C ALA A 68 -9.53 3.28 13.78
N GLY A 69 -8.32 3.24 14.32
CA GLY A 69 -8.10 3.09 15.76
C GLY A 69 -8.21 4.42 16.49
N TYR A 70 -8.07 4.35 17.81
CA TYR A 70 -8.12 5.55 18.68
C TYR A 70 -6.99 6.52 18.37
N ASP A 71 -5.85 6.00 17.92
CA ASP A 71 -4.70 6.81 17.57
C ASP A 71 -4.76 7.37 16.16
N GLY A 72 -5.89 7.17 15.46
CA GLY A 72 -6.05 7.63 14.08
C GLY A 72 -5.41 6.74 13.05
N SER A 73 -4.83 5.61 13.45
CA SER A 73 -4.24 4.69 12.49
C SER A 73 -5.31 3.84 11.81
N TYR A 74 -5.08 3.52 10.56
CA TYR A 74 -5.99 2.70 9.76
C TYR A 74 -5.47 1.28 9.64
N ARG A 75 -6.42 0.35 9.51
CA ARG A 75 -6.07 -1.04 9.26
C ARG A 75 -7.20 -1.72 8.49
N VAL A 76 -6.84 -2.79 7.80
CA VAL A 76 -7.78 -3.59 7.01
C VAL A 76 -8.16 -4.80 7.84
N GLU A 77 -9.47 -5.06 7.97
CA GLU A 77 -9.99 -6.19 8.71
C GLU A 77 -10.83 -7.08 7.81
N GLY A 78 -10.76 -8.38 8.06
CA GLY A 78 -11.47 -9.38 7.29
C GLY A 78 -10.73 -10.70 7.33
N THR A 79 -11.22 -11.68 6.59
CA THR A 79 -10.57 -12.99 6.56
C THR A 79 -9.20 -12.89 5.92
N VAL A 80 -8.31 -13.80 6.32
CA VAL A 80 -6.95 -13.85 5.75
C VAL A 80 -7.05 -14.10 4.24
N LEU A 81 -7.95 -14.98 3.81
CA LEU A 81 -8.11 -15.26 2.38
C LEU A 81 -8.50 -14.01 1.60
N ASN A 82 -9.49 -13.27 2.09
CA ASN A 82 -9.93 -12.06 1.41
C ASN A 82 -8.82 -11.02 1.37
N GLN A 83 -8.04 -10.90 2.43
CA GLN A 83 -6.91 -9.98 2.45
C GLN A 83 -5.85 -10.37 1.42
N ARG A 84 -5.54 -11.65 1.31
CA ARG A 84 -4.55 -12.13 0.33
C ARG A 84 -5.02 -11.93 -1.10
N LEU A 85 -6.28 -12.24 -1.37
CA LEU A 85 -6.84 -12.04 -2.71
C LEU A 85 -6.86 -10.56 -3.09
N CYS A 86 -7.21 -9.70 -2.14
CA CYS A 86 -7.20 -8.26 -2.34
C CYS A 86 -5.79 -7.78 -2.64
N LEU A 87 -4.81 -8.22 -1.87
CA LEU A 87 -3.42 -7.83 -2.07
C LEU A 87 -2.92 -8.24 -3.46
N PHE A 88 -3.20 -9.48 -3.88
CA PHE A 88 -2.81 -9.92 -5.21
C PHE A 88 -3.42 -9.04 -6.30
N HIS A 89 -4.70 -8.76 -6.18
CA HIS A 89 -5.39 -7.94 -7.16
C HIS A 89 -4.77 -6.54 -7.26
N TRP A 90 -4.50 -5.92 -6.12
CA TRP A 90 -3.98 -4.57 -6.08
C TRP A 90 -2.49 -4.50 -6.41
N LEU A 91 -1.73 -5.55 -6.14
CA LEU A 91 -0.35 -5.61 -6.62
C LEU A 91 -0.29 -5.64 -8.15
N ARG A 92 -1.16 -6.42 -8.76
CA ARG A 92 -1.22 -6.47 -10.23
C ARG A 92 -1.57 -5.10 -10.81
N ARG A 93 -2.53 -4.41 -10.21
CA ARG A 93 -2.86 -3.05 -10.62
C ARG A 93 -1.70 -2.10 -10.35
N GLY A 94 -1.04 -2.26 -9.24
CA GLY A 94 0.07 -1.41 -8.84
C GLY A 94 1.25 -1.49 -9.79
N PHE A 95 1.53 -2.65 -10.35
CA PHE A 95 2.59 -2.77 -11.34
C PHE A 95 2.32 -1.92 -12.58
N ARG A 96 1.07 -1.66 -12.88
CA ARG A 96 0.70 -0.79 -14.01
C ARG A 96 0.57 0.67 -13.58
N LEU A 97 0.00 0.92 -12.40
CA LEU A 97 -0.34 2.28 -11.95
C LEU A 97 0.82 2.99 -11.26
N CYS A 98 1.57 2.25 -10.46
CA CYS A 98 2.61 2.84 -9.61
C CYS A 98 3.81 1.89 -9.44
N PRO A 99 4.45 1.50 -10.56
CA PRO A 99 5.57 0.55 -10.47
C PRO A 99 6.72 1.06 -9.61
N SER A 100 7.01 2.35 -9.65
CA SER A 100 8.09 2.92 -8.85
C SER A 100 7.81 2.79 -7.35
N PHE A 101 6.56 2.97 -6.96
CA PHE A 101 6.16 2.82 -5.55
C PHE A 101 6.42 1.39 -5.08
N ILE A 102 6.04 0.40 -5.90
CA ILE A 102 6.21 -0.99 -5.53
C ILE A 102 7.68 -1.33 -5.35
N THR A 103 8.53 -0.95 -6.30
CA THR A 103 9.95 -1.28 -6.22
C THR A 103 10.69 -0.49 -5.16
N SER A 104 10.31 0.77 -4.92
CA SER A 104 11.05 1.66 -4.02
C SER A 104 10.55 1.65 -2.59
N HIS A 105 9.28 1.33 -2.36
CA HIS A 105 8.68 1.43 -1.03
C HIS A 105 8.08 0.12 -0.55
N PHE A 106 7.20 -0.48 -1.35
CA PHE A 106 6.45 -1.65 -0.88
C PHE A 106 7.34 -2.88 -0.77
N THR A 107 8.08 -3.20 -1.82
CA THR A 107 8.93 -4.41 -1.84
C THR A 107 10.04 -4.35 -0.80
N PRO A 108 10.77 -3.23 -0.65
CA PRO A 108 11.79 -3.16 0.40
C PRO A 108 11.20 -3.29 1.81
N ALA A 109 10.04 -2.69 2.06
CA ALA A 109 9.40 -2.79 3.37
C ALA A 109 9.00 -4.23 3.67
N LEU A 110 8.44 -4.92 2.68
CA LEU A 110 8.06 -6.32 2.84
C LEU A 110 9.27 -7.21 3.08
N LYS A 111 10.34 -7.02 2.32
CA LYS A 111 11.57 -7.78 2.50
C LYS A 111 12.17 -7.57 3.89
N SER A 112 12.18 -6.32 4.35
CA SER A 112 12.70 -5.98 5.66
C SER A 112 11.91 -6.70 6.76
N GLU A 113 10.59 -6.73 6.66
CA GLU A 113 9.74 -7.39 7.64
C GLU A 113 9.94 -8.90 7.63
N LEU A 114 10.01 -9.50 6.45
CA LEU A 114 10.25 -10.94 6.33
C LEU A 114 11.62 -11.32 6.89
N LYS A 115 12.63 -10.53 6.62
CA LYS A 115 13.96 -10.75 7.14
C LYS A 115 13.98 -10.63 8.67
N ARG A 116 13.29 -9.64 9.22
CA ARG A 116 13.19 -9.45 10.65
C ARG A 116 12.57 -10.67 11.35
N ARG A 117 11.61 -11.31 10.68
CA ARG A 117 10.97 -12.53 11.19
C ARG A 117 11.77 -13.79 10.94
N GLY A 118 12.84 -13.69 10.14
CA GLY A 118 13.66 -14.84 9.78
C GLY A 118 13.10 -15.73 8.69
N ILE A 119 11.93 -15.40 8.18
CA ILE A 119 11.24 -16.26 7.20
C ILE A 119 11.91 -16.18 5.83
N ALA A 120 12.19 -14.97 5.36
CA ALA A 120 12.75 -14.78 4.02
C ALA A 120 14.15 -15.37 3.90
N ARG A 121 14.90 -15.35 5.01
CA ARG A 121 16.25 -15.89 5.02
C ARG A 121 16.23 -17.38 4.67
N ASN A 122 15.38 -18.13 5.36
CA ASN A 122 15.28 -19.56 5.10
C ASN A 122 14.78 -19.83 3.68
N PHE A 123 13.84 -19.03 3.22
CA PHE A 123 13.31 -19.18 1.88
C PHE A 123 14.39 -18.97 0.82
N TYR A 124 15.20 -17.92 0.97
CA TYR A 124 16.27 -17.64 0.02
C TYR A 124 17.35 -18.72 0.07
N ASP A 125 17.67 -19.21 1.24
CA ASP A 125 18.65 -20.27 1.39
C ASP A 125 18.20 -21.52 0.62
N ASP A 126 16.94 -21.90 0.80
CA ASP A 126 16.38 -23.05 0.07
C ASP A 126 16.39 -22.83 -1.43
N THR A 127 16.03 -21.64 -1.86
CA THR A 127 16.01 -21.31 -3.28
C THR A 127 17.43 -21.38 -3.87
N ASN A 128 18.40 -20.86 -3.16
CA ASN A 128 19.79 -20.89 -3.62
C ASN A 128 20.32 -22.30 -3.71
N LEU A 129 19.94 -23.16 -2.78
CA LEU A 129 20.38 -24.55 -2.81
C LEU A 129 19.80 -25.28 -4.01
N GLN A 130 18.64 -24.90 -4.46
CA GLN A 130 17.99 -25.52 -5.60
C GLN A 130 18.45 -24.95 -6.94
N ALA A 131 18.99 -23.77 -6.90
CA ALA A 131 19.49 -23.14 -8.11
C ALA A 131 20.82 -23.71 -8.50
#